data_3e80d46d6c18af499ebd5c9cbea1e541
#
_entry.id   3e80d46d6c18af499ebd5c9cbea1e541
#
_cell.length_a   1.000
_cell.length_b   1.000
_cell.length_c   1.000
_cell.angle_alpha   90.00
_cell.angle_beta   90.00
_cell.angle_gamma   90.00
#
_symmetry.space_group_name_H-M   'P 1'
#
loop_
_entity.id
_entity.type
_entity.pdbx_description
1 polymer ?
#
loop_
_entity_poly.entity_id
_entity_poly.type
_entity_poly.pdbx_seq_one_letter_code
_entity_poly.pdbx_strand_id
1 'polypeptide(L)'
;MEQNMTALVSLFARAYHQKSKDIKIFDDPLSTKLITKKEYEMIRLSMSQGISFFNPNFKGSKEEALKWIVDHQLSPSVLLRSAFCKEAIEEMKEKGCKQYLDFASGYDSFAYMYQNKMNVFEIDKQEVIDDKRHR
;
A
#
# COMPACT_ATOMS: atom_id res chain seq x y z
N MET A 1 17.06 -5.13 -12.24
CA MET A 1 15.61 -5.39 -12.10
C MET A 1 14.91 -4.05 -12.02
N GLU A 2 14.03 -3.78 -12.96
CA GLU A 2 13.25 -2.53 -12.93
C GLU A 2 12.23 -2.66 -11.78
N GLN A 3 12.41 -1.86 -10.74
CA GLN A 3 11.50 -1.88 -9.59
C GLN A 3 10.09 -1.46 -10.04
N ASN A 4 9.07 -2.22 -9.68
CA ASN A 4 7.69 -1.81 -9.89
C ASN A 4 7.33 -0.63 -8.97
N MET A 5 7.65 0.58 -9.43
CA MET A 5 7.51 1.80 -8.65
C MET A 5 6.06 2.05 -8.23
N THR A 6 5.08 1.71 -9.07
CA THR A 6 3.64 1.84 -8.74
C THR A 6 3.25 0.96 -7.55
N ALA A 7 3.71 -0.29 -7.54
CA ALA A 7 3.46 -1.20 -6.41
C ALA A 7 4.17 -0.72 -5.14
N LEU A 8 5.40 -0.19 -5.26
CA LEU A 8 6.14 0.36 -4.12
C LEU A 8 5.50 1.62 -3.54
N VAL A 9 4.99 2.51 -4.37
CA VAL A 9 4.28 3.72 -3.90
C VAL A 9 2.99 3.34 -3.17
N SER A 10 2.25 2.36 -3.68
CA SER A 10 1.05 1.83 -2.99
C SER A 10 1.42 1.17 -1.64
N LEU A 11 2.49 0.41 -1.60
CA LEU A 11 3.01 -0.17 -0.36
C LEU A 11 3.46 0.92 0.63
N PHE A 12 4.17 1.94 0.14
CA PHE A 12 4.60 3.09 0.94
C PHE A 12 3.41 3.81 1.58
N ALA A 13 2.35 4.08 0.82
CA ALA A 13 1.15 4.76 1.35
C ALA A 13 0.52 3.99 2.51
N ARG A 14 0.41 2.66 2.39
CA ARG A 14 -0.11 1.80 3.47
C ARG A 14 0.84 1.76 4.67
N ALA A 15 2.14 1.65 4.45
CA ALA A 15 3.15 1.65 5.51
C ALA A 15 3.24 3.01 6.23
N TYR A 16 3.13 4.11 5.48
CA TYR A 16 3.08 5.46 6.05
C TYR A 16 1.84 5.62 6.94
N HIS A 17 0.67 5.26 6.44
CA HIS A 17 -0.58 5.29 7.18
C HIS A 17 -0.52 4.42 8.45
N GLN A 18 0.09 3.23 8.36
CA GLN A 18 0.26 2.34 9.50
C GLN A 18 1.12 2.96 10.62
N LYS A 19 2.13 3.75 10.26
CA LYS A 19 3.00 4.45 11.21
C LYS A 19 2.40 5.76 11.74
N SER A 20 1.40 6.33 11.06
CA SER A 20 0.77 7.57 11.48
C SER A 20 -0.05 7.36 12.77
N LYS A 21 -0.32 8.46 13.49
CA LYS A 21 -1.20 8.47 14.66
C LYS A 21 -2.67 8.72 14.30
N ASP A 22 -2.95 8.91 13.02
CA ASP A 22 -4.31 9.17 12.54
C ASP A 22 -5.21 7.94 12.67
N ILE A 23 -6.51 8.14 12.56
CA ILE A 23 -7.50 7.05 12.53
C ILE A 23 -7.18 6.14 11.34
N LYS A 24 -7.15 4.82 11.60
CA LYS A 24 -6.83 3.85 10.55
C LYS A 24 -8.03 3.65 9.61
N ILE A 25 -7.85 4.08 8.36
CA ILE A 25 -8.78 3.79 7.26
C ILE A 25 -8.60 2.32 6.83
N PHE A 26 -7.36 1.87 6.76
CA PHE A 26 -6.99 0.49 6.44
C PHE A 26 -5.83 0.06 7.34
N ASP A 27 -6.08 -0.90 8.20
CA ASP A 27 -5.07 -1.44 9.11
C ASP A 27 -4.27 -2.53 8.40
N ASP A 28 -3.00 -2.25 8.11
CA ASP A 28 -2.09 -3.14 7.40
C ASP A 28 -0.69 -3.17 8.04
N PRO A 29 -0.53 -3.83 9.17
CA PRO A 29 0.77 -3.91 9.85
C PRO A 29 1.84 -4.62 9.01
N LEU A 30 1.44 -5.47 8.04
CA LEU A 30 2.37 -6.17 7.15
C LEU A 30 3.04 -5.24 6.15
N SER A 31 2.40 -4.14 5.76
CA SER A 31 3.00 -3.15 4.86
C SER A 31 4.33 -2.61 5.39
N THR A 32 4.46 -2.46 6.71
CA THR A 32 5.70 -1.99 7.34
C THR A 32 6.82 -3.02 7.35
N LYS A 33 6.48 -4.30 7.16
CA LYS A 33 7.44 -5.40 7.05
C LYS A 33 7.85 -5.66 5.60
N LEU A 34 6.91 -5.48 4.67
CA LEU A 34 7.14 -5.67 3.24
C LEU A 34 8.02 -4.57 2.64
N ILE A 35 7.90 -3.32 3.09
CA ILE A 35 8.74 -2.23 2.59
C ILE A 35 10.10 -2.20 3.29
N THR A 36 11.17 -2.15 2.52
CA THR A 36 12.50 -1.97 3.11
C THR A 36 12.71 -0.53 3.60
N LYS A 37 13.58 -0.35 4.59
CA LYS A 37 13.92 0.99 5.08
C LYS A 37 14.44 1.91 3.97
N LYS A 38 15.25 1.36 3.06
CA LYS A 38 15.83 2.10 1.93
C LYS A 38 14.74 2.60 0.98
N GLU A 39 13.80 1.74 0.61
CA GLU A 39 12.66 2.09 -0.27
C GLU A 39 11.77 3.14 0.39
N TYR A 40 11.44 2.93 1.66
CA TYR A 40 10.62 3.87 2.41
C TYR A 40 11.22 5.27 2.42
N GLU A 41 12.52 5.41 2.75
CA GLU A 41 13.21 6.68 2.80
C GLU A 41 13.37 7.31 1.41
N MET A 42 13.65 6.51 0.39
CA MET A 42 13.76 6.98 -0.99
C MET A 42 12.43 7.62 -1.45
N ILE A 43 11.31 6.93 -1.24
CA ILE A 43 9.99 7.42 -1.65
C ILE A 43 9.61 8.64 -0.80
N ARG A 44 9.84 8.61 0.51
CA ARG A 44 9.59 9.73 1.42
C ARG A 44 10.29 11.01 0.96
N LEU A 45 11.57 10.92 0.65
CA LEU A 45 12.37 12.06 0.18
C LEU A 45 11.90 12.56 -1.18
N SER A 46 11.72 11.66 -2.14
CA SER A 46 11.26 12.01 -3.48
C SER A 46 9.91 12.73 -3.46
N MET A 47 8.95 12.23 -2.69
CA MET A 47 7.63 12.86 -2.56
C MET A 47 7.69 14.21 -1.89
N SER A 48 8.40 14.33 -0.76
CA SER A 48 8.48 15.62 -0.05
C SER A 48 9.15 16.71 -0.89
N GLN A 49 10.10 16.35 -1.76
CA GLN A 49 10.73 17.27 -2.70
C GLN A 49 9.81 17.64 -3.88
N GLY A 50 8.90 16.75 -4.24
CA GLY A 50 7.97 16.95 -5.36
C GLY A 50 6.73 17.79 -5.03
N ILE A 51 6.63 18.36 -3.81
CA ILE A 51 5.43 19.10 -3.38
C ILE A 51 5.04 20.22 -4.31
N SER A 52 5.99 20.95 -4.88
CA SER A 52 5.74 22.08 -5.76
C SER A 52 5.02 21.67 -7.06
N PHE A 53 5.12 20.41 -7.47
CA PHE A 53 4.38 19.89 -8.63
C PHE A 53 2.87 19.80 -8.31
N PHE A 54 2.51 19.39 -7.11
CA PHE A 54 1.11 19.23 -6.69
C PHE A 54 0.52 20.49 -6.07
N ASN A 55 1.32 21.25 -5.35
CA ASN A 55 0.93 22.47 -4.68
C ASN A 55 2.06 23.53 -4.74
N PRO A 56 2.11 24.32 -5.85
CA PRO A 56 3.17 25.30 -6.07
C PRO A 56 3.31 26.36 -4.98
N ASN A 57 2.22 26.63 -4.25
CA ASN A 57 2.18 27.63 -3.18
C ASN A 57 2.36 27.04 -1.78
N PHE A 58 2.72 25.77 -1.69
CA PHE A 58 2.92 25.11 -0.40
C PHE A 58 4.03 25.80 0.41
N LYS A 59 3.71 26.10 1.67
CA LYS A 59 4.65 26.67 2.65
C LYS A 59 4.62 25.78 3.88
N GLY A 60 5.68 25.05 4.13
CA GLY A 60 5.80 24.14 5.26
C GLY A 60 7.08 23.33 5.23
N SER A 61 7.27 22.52 6.25
CA SER A 61 8.37 21.58 6.35
C SER A 61 8.26 20.44 5.34
N LYS A 62 9.33 19.65 5.19
CA LYS A 62 9.31 18.44 4.35
C LYS A 62 8.32 17.40 4.88
N GLU A 63 8.16 17.30 6.18
CA GLU A 63 7.22 16.39 6.84
C GLU A 63 5.77 16.80 6.54
N GLU A 64 5.46 18.08 6.62
CA GLU A 64 4.15 18.62 6.27
C GLU A 64 3.86 18.45 4.77
N ALA A 65 4.87 18.65 3.90
CA ALA A 65 4.75 18.42 2.47
C ALA A 65 4.43 16.95 2.17
N LEU A 66 5.14 16.03 2.80
CA LEU A 66 4.89 14.60 2.67
C LEU A 66 3.47 14.24 3.12
N LYS A 67 3.06 14.72 4.30
CA LYS A 67 1.72 14.48 4.82
C LYS A 67 0.66 15.00 3.86
N TRP A 68 0.84 16.20 3.34
CA TRP A 68 -0.09 16.79 2.37
C TRP A 68 -0.22 15.92 1.12
N ILE A 69 0.89 15.46 0.54
CA ILE A 69 0.88 14.60 -0.65
C ILE A 69 0.20 13.26 -0.35
N VAL A 70 0.52 12.63 0.75
CA VAL A 70 -0.10 11.36 1.12
C VAL A 70 -1.61 11.53 1.30
N ASP A 71 -2.03 12.55 2.05
CA ASP A 71 -3.45 12.77 2.34
C ASP A 71 -4.27 13.11 1.09
N HIS A 72 -3.72 13.87 0.14
CA HIS A 72 -4.46 14.37 -1.02
C HIS A 72 -4.28 13.53 -2.28
N GLN A 73 -3.14 12.86 -2.44
CA GLN A 73 -2.82 12.14 -3.66
C GLN A 73 -2.83 10.61 -3.52
N LEU A 74 -2.51 10.08 -2.36
CA LEU A 74 -2.37 8.63 -2.18
C LEU A 74 -3.51 8.02 -1.35
N SER A 75 -3.84 8.59 -0.20
CA SER A 75 -4.85 8.04 0.70
C SER A 75 -6.21 7.82 0.04
N PRO A 76 -6.76 8.78 -0.74
CA PRO A 76 -8.06 8.60 -1.38
C PRO A 76 -8.11 7.44 -2.37
N SER A 77 -7.00 7.12 -3.04
CA SER A 77 -6.96 6.03 -4.02
C SER A 77 -6.47 4.72 -3.42
N VAL A 78 -5.39 4.74 -2.65
CA VAL A 78 -4.74 3.52 -2.14
C VAL A 78 -5.46 2.97 -0.93
N LEU A 79 -5.68 3.80 0.10
CA LEU A 79 -6.23 3.31 1.37
C LEU A 79 -7.72 2.98 1.27
N LEU A 80 -8.53 3.84 0.62
CA LEU A 80 -9.96 3.58 0.46
C LEU A 80 -10.20 2.37 -0.43
N ARG A 81 -9.44 2.20 -1.50
CA ARG A 81 -9.53 1.00 -2.33
C ARG A 81 -9.19 -0.26 -1.55
N SER A 82 -8.14 -0.24 -0.74
CA SER A 82 -7.74 -1.38 0.09
C SER A 82 -8.79 -1.69 1.16
N ALA A 83 -9.35 -0.67 1.80
CA ALA A 83 -10.42 -0.83 2.79
C ALA A 83 -11.68 -1.43 2.15
N PHE A 84 -12.12 -0.91 1.01
CA PHE A 84 -13.25 -1.43 0.25
C PHE A 84 -13.03 -2.89 -0.18
N CYS A 85 -11.83 -3.20 -0.67
CA CYS A 85 -11.49 -4.57 -1.08
C CYS A 85 -11.57 -5.54 0.11
N LYS A 86 -11.03 -5.14 1.27
CA LYS A 86 -11.11 -5.94 2.51
C LYS A 86 -12.55 -6.19 2.92
N GLU A 87 -13.39 -5.16 2.90
CA GLU A 87 -14.82 -5.28 3.23
C GLU A 87 -15.54 -6.25 2.29
N ALA A 88 -15.29 -6.14 0.98
CA ALA A 88 -15.85 -7.04 -0.02
C ALA A 88 -15.39 -8.50 0.19
N ILE A 89 -14.12 -8.73 0.53
CA ILE A 89 -13.60 -10.07 0.82
C ILE A 89 -14.28 -10.66 2.06
N GLU A 90 -14.44 -9.88 3.13
CA GLU A 90 -15.10 -10.33 4.35
C GLU A 90 -16.57 -10.69 4.07
N GLU A 91 -17.30 -9.86 3.32
CA GLU A 91 -18.68 -10.14 2.93
C GLU A 91 -18.77 -11.43 2.10
N MET A 92 -17.90 -11.62 1.12
CA MET A 92 -17.90 -12.83 0.30
C MET A 92 -17.53 -14.08 1.12
N LYS A 93 -16.61 -13.97 2.06
CA LYS A 93 -16.24 -15.04 2.99
C LYS A 93 -17.44 -15.46 3.85
N GLU A 94 -18.21 -14.52 4.38
CA GLU A 94 -19.45 -14.79 5.13
C GLU A 94 -20.51 -15.51 4.28
N LYS A 95 -20.56 -15.22 2.98
CA LYS A 95 -21.41 -15.91 2.00
C LYS A 95 -20.87 -17.28 1.57
N GLY A 96 -19.78 -17.75 2.16
CA GLY A 96 -19.19 -19.08 1.91
C GLY A 96 -18.17 -19.13 0.78
N CYS A 97 -17.73 -18.00 0.25
CA CYS A 97 -16.65 -17.95 -0.73
C CYS A 97 -15.32 -18.39 -0.08
N LYS A 98 -14.61 -19.30 -0.74
CA LYS A 98 -13.37 -19.90 -0.21
C LYS A 98 -12.13 -19.56 -1.01
N GLN A 99 -12.29 -18.86 -2.13
CA GLN A 99 -11.20 -18.51 -3.03
C GLN A 99 -11.24 -17.03 -3.38
N TYR A 100 -10.07 -16.41 -3.46
CA TYR A 100 -9.88 -15.04 -3.88
C TYR A 100 -8.74 -14.96 -4.90
N LEU A 101 -9.00 -14.32 -6.03
CA LEU A 101 -8.02 -14.04 -7.06
C LEU A 101 -7.60 -12.58 -6.97
N ASP A 102 -6.33 -12.36 -6.65
CA ASP A 102 -5.72 -11.04 -6.52
C ASP A 102 -4.91 -10.71 -7.78
N PHE A 103 -5.56 -10.02 -8.72
CA PHE A 103 -4.94 -9.62 -9.99
C PHE A 103 -4.11 -8.35 -9.84
N ALA A 104 -2.90 -8.37 -10.40
CA ALA A 104 -1.92 -7.31 -10.25
C ALA A 104 -1.64 -7.04 -8.76
N SER A 105 -1.39 -8.11 -8.03
CA SER A 105 -1.31 -8.13 -6.56
C SER A 105 -0.19 -7.24 -6.00
N GLY A 106 0.86 -6.98 -6.78
CA GLY A 106 1.97 -6.15 -6.33
C GLY A 106 2.48 -6.59 -4.96
N TYR A 107 2.49 -5.66 -4.02
CA TYR A 107 2.84 -5.91 -2.62
C TYR A 107 1.62 -5.88 -1.68
N ASP A 108 0.43 -6.25 -2.17
CA ASP A 108 -0.76 -6.35 -1.34
C ASP A 108 -0.60 -7.39 -0.23
N SER A 109 -1.23 -7.14 0.91
CA SER A 109 -1.09 -7.97 2.11
C SER A 109 -2.18 -9.03 2.25
N PHE A 110 -3.16 -9.09 1.34
CA PHE A 110 -4.35 -9.94 1.48
C PHE A 110 -4.02 -11.43 1.57
N ALA A 111 -3.05 -11.93 0.81
CA ALA A 111 -2.66 -13.34 0.88
C ALA A 111 -2.20 -13.73 2.29
N TYR A 112 -1.52 -12.83 2.98
CA TYR A 112 -1.07 -13.07 4.37
C TYR A 112 -2.20 -12.86 5.38
N MET A 113 -3.06 -11.84 5.18
CA MET A 113 -4.19 -11.55 6.07
C MET A 113 -5.20 -12.70 6.10
N TYR A 114 -5.39 -13.37 4.96
CA TYR A 114 -6.36 -14.45 4.80
C TYR A 114 -5.74 -15.83 4.80
N GLN A 115 -4.47 -15.95 5.14
CA GLN A 115 -3.81 -17.24 5.31
C GLN A 115 -4.62 -18.15 6.26
N ASN A 116 -4.88 -19.39 5.84
CA ASN A 116 -5.72 -20.36 6.54
C ASN A 116 -7.22 -20.01 6.67
N LYS A 117 -7.68 -18.93 6.06
CA LYS A 117 -9.10 -18.54 6.04
C LYS A 117 -9.72 -18.69 4.65
N MET A 118 -8.95 -18.39 3.62
CA MET A 118 -9.31 -18.50 2.21
C MET A 118 -8.10 -18.94 1.40
N ASN A 119 -8.33 -19.53 0.23
CA ASN A 119 -7.28 -19.74 -0.76
C ASN A 119 -7.10 -18.46 -1.58
N VAL A 120 -6.01 -17.76 -1.38
CA VAL A 120 -5.67 -16.55 -2.14
C VAL A 120 -4.68 -16.91 -3.23
N PHE A 121 -5.02 -16.54 -4.47
CA PHE A 121 -4.17 -16.72 -5.64
C PHE A 121 -3.71 -15.35 -6.13
N GLU A 122 -2.44 -15.04 -5.97
CA GLU A 122 -1.86 -13.81 -6.44
C GLU A 122 -1.36 -13.96 -7.88
N ILE A 123 -1.73 -13.01 -8.72
CA ILE A 123 -1.39 -12.99 -10.14
C ILE A 123 -0.72 -11.66 -10.45
N ASP A 124 0.57 -11.71 -10.76
CA ASP A 124 1.37 -10.56 -11.18
C ASP A 124 2.53 -11.04 -12.06
N LYS A 125 3.39 -10.13 -12.50
CA LYS A 125 4.64 -10.48 -13.16
C LYS A 125 5.49 -11.36 -12.26
N GLN A 126 6.14 -12.37 -12.83
CA GLN A 126 6.95 -13.33 -12.07
C GLN A 126 7.98 -12.64 -11.16
N GLU A 127 8.64 -11.62 -11.67
CA GLU A 127 9.62 -10.82 -10.92
C GLU A 127 9.05 -10.13 -9.68
N VAL A 128 7.79 -9.66 -9.74
CA VAL A 128 7.10 -9.03 -8.60
C VAL A 128 6.74 -10.09 -7.55
N ILE A 129 6.22 -11.23 -7.99
CA ILE A 129 5.88 -12.35 -7.11
C ILE A 129 7.14 -12.88 -6.40
N ASP A 130 8.24 -13.06 -7.13
CA ASP A 130 9.48 -13.56 -6.57
C ASP A 130 10.10 -12.56 -5.58
N ASP A 131 10.11 -11.28 -5.91
CA ASP A 131 10.58 -10.22 -4.98
C ASP A 131 9.72 -10.19 -3.70
N LYS A 132 8.40 -10.23 -3.84
CA LYS A 132 7.49 -10.26 -2.69
C LYS A 132 7.73 -11.45 -1.76
N ARG A 133 8.03 -12.62 -2.32
CA ARG A 133 8.34 -13.83 -1.53
C ARG A 133 9.63 -13.72 -0.72
N HIS A 134 10.57 -12.88 -1.17
CA HIS A 134 11.85 -12.67 -0.51
C HIS A 134 11.82 -11.58 0.57
N ARG A 135 10.74 -10.83 0.65
CA ARG A 135 10.53 -9.78 1.65
C ARG A 135 10.01 -10.36 2.96
#